data_29122d907496ba2e1abbd5caf0f48ab9
#
_entry.id   29122d907496ba2e1abbd5caf0f48ab9
#
_cell.length_a   1.000
_cell.length_b   1.000
_cell.length_c   1.000
_cell.angle_alpha   90.00
_cell.angle_beta   90.00
_cell.angle_gamma   90.00
#
_symmetry.space_group_name_H-M   'P 1'
#
loop_
_entity.id
_entity.type
_entity.pdbx_description
1 polymer ?
#
loop_
_entity_poly.entity_id
_entity_poly.type
_entity_poly.pdbx_seq_one_letter_code
_entity_poly.pdbx_strand_id
1 'polypeptide(L)'
;RNPQTIRNAFTQAFFSLSLGIGVMVTYASYLNKKSNLPKLSVGVASLDTLVGLMAGLITFPIVLTFGLSDAISESTVGALFISIPTGLGSYGAVGRIVAVAFFALAYIAAITSSVSLLEVPVSSLMDKFGFKREKSVWLITLFLFLAGIPSALNLNILGTIDSIFGGVLLIFGGFLVTFFMGWVVPGKFNEELSDSKVGIKTTRYLKFMTRWVAPPIIGFGPVSYTHLRAHETI
;
A
#
# COMPACT_ATOMS: atom_id res chain seq x y z
N ARG A 1 12.10 18.87 -13.13
CA ARG A 1 11.24 17.77 -12.59
C ARG A 1 12.14 16.54 -12.42
N ASN A 2 12.36 16.11 -11.19
CA ASN A 2 13.23 14.97 -10.91
C ASN A 2 12.44 13.67 -11.21
N PRO A 3 12.92 12.80 -12.11
CA PRO A 3 12.26 11.52 -12.41
C PRO A 3 12.08 10.61 -11.17
N GLN A 4 13.01 10.71 -10.22
CA GLN A 4 12.93 9.97 -8.96
C GLN A 4 11.71 10.35 -8.12
N THR A 5 11.33 11.62 -8.08
CA THR A 5 10.14 12.08 -7.34
C THR A 5 8.86 11.47 -7.90
N ILE A 6 8.73 11.40 -9.23
CA ILE A 6 7.55 10.79 -9.88
C ILE A 6 7.49 9.31 -9.57
N ARG A 7 8.63 8.62 -9.63
CA ARG A 7 8.73 7.20 -9.33
C ARG A 7 8.35 6.91 -7.87
N ASN A 8 8.92 7.66 -6.92
CA ASN A 8 8.63 7.47 -5.50
C ASN A 8 7.15 7.74 -5.19
N ALA A 9 6.56 8.77 -5.79
CA ALA A 9 5.13 9.04 -5.67
C ALA A 9 4.27 7.89 -6.23
N PHE A 10 4.69 7.28 -7.34
CA PHE A 10 4.00 6.15 -7.93
C PHE A 10 4.09 4.90 -7.03
N THR A 11 5.28 4.57 -6.54
CA THR A 11 5.48 3.46 -5.59
C THR A 11 4.66 3.68 -4.32
N GLN A 12 4.67 4.90 -3.78
CA GLN A 12 3.89 5.26 -2.60
C GLN A 12 2.38 5.09 -2.83
N ALA A 13 1.85 5.48 -3.99
CA ALA A 13 0.44 5.29 -4.31
C ALA A 13 0.07 3.80 -4.38
N PHE A 14 0.94 2.95 -4.93
CA PHE A 14 0.75 1.49 -4.93
C PHE A 14 0.75 0.91 -3.52
N PHE A 15 1.68 1.36 -2.69
CA PHE A 15 1.78 0.92 -1.30
C PHE A 15 0.56 1.35 -0.49
N SER A 16 0.19 2.63 -0.54
CA SER A 16 -0.92 3.20 0.22
C SER A 16 -2.26 2.55 -0.14
N LEU A 17 -2.53 2.35 -1.43
CA LEU A 17 -3.73 1.68 -1.93
C LEU A 17 -3.67 0.15 -1.84
N SER A 18 -2.59 -0.42 -1.30
CA SER A 18 -2.37 -1.88 -1.19
C SER A 18 -2.55 -2.64 -2.52
N LEU A 19 -2.12 -2.00 -3.63
CA LEU A 19 -2.17 -2.60 -4.96
C LEU A 19 -0.99 -3.57 -5.14
N GLY A 20 -1.23 -4.71 -5.78
CA GLY A 20 -0.19 -5.69 -6.09
C GLY A 20 0.11 -6.74 -5.02
N ILE A 21 -0.35 -6.56 -3.78
CA ILE A 21 -0.20 -7.53 -2.68
C ILE A 21 -1.46 -8.37 -2.42
N GLY A 22 -2.48 -8.24 -3.26
CA GLY A 22 -3.68 -9.06 -3.19
C GLY A 22 -4.77 -8.57 -2.23
N VAL A 23 -4.53 -7.56 -1.38
CA VAL A 23 -5.51 -7.06 -0.41
C VAL A 23 -6.79 -6.60 -1.11
N MET A 24 -6.69 -5.77 -2.15
CA MET A 24 -7.85 -5.29 -2.89
C MET A 24 -8.60 -6.42 -3.61
N VAL A 25 -7.88 -7.45 -4.09
CA VAL A 25 -8.49 -8.63 -4.71
C VAL A 25 -9.27 -9.42 -3.66
N THR A 26 -8.68 -9.67 -2.50
CA THR A 26 -9.32 -10.37 -1.38
C THR A 26 -10.56 -9.62 -0.89
N TYR A 27 -10.48 -8.31 -0.70
CA TYR A 27 -11.64 -7.53 -0.28
C TYR A 27 -12.74 -7.45 -1.35
N ALA A 28 -12.35 -7.38 -2.62
CA ALA A 28 -13.32 -7.40 -3.72
C ALA A 28 -14.09 -8.73 -3.77
N SER A 29 -13.47 -9.86 -3.37
CA SER A 29 -14.16 -11.16 -3.31
C SER A 29 -15.27 -11.23 -2.26
N TYR A 30 -15.22 -10.38 -1.24
CA TYR A 30 -16.26 -10.28 -0.20
C TYR A 30 -17.37 -9.29 -0.53
N LEU A 31 -17.23 -8.51 -1.62
CA LEU A 31 -18.24 -7.55 -2.02
C LEU A 31 -19.48 -8.24 -2.61
N ASN A 32 -20.64 -7.61 -2.42
CA ASN A 32 -21.86 -8.04 -3.09
C ASN A 32 -21.71 -7.82 -4.61
N LYS A 33 -22.14 -8.79 -5.43
CA LYS A 33 -22.12 -8.72 -6.91
C LYS A 33 -22.81 -7.47 -7.49
N LYS A 34 -23.73 -6.84 -6.75
CA LYS A 34 -24.41 -5.60 -7.16
C LYS A 34 -23.64 -4.32 -6.81
N SER A 35 -22.44 -4.43 -6.21
CA SER A 35 -21.63 -3.27 -5.82
C SER A 35 -21.08 -2.53 -7.04
N ASN A 36 -21.11 -1.20 -6.99
CA ASN A 36 -20.55 -0.37 -8.05
C ASN A 36 -19.02 -0.24 -7.86
N LEU A 37 -18.25 -1.18 -8.43
CA LEU A 37 -16.81 -1.25 -8.27
C LEU A 37 -16.08 0.06 -8.64
N PRO A 38 -16.35 0.73 -9.76
CA PRO A 38 -15.68 1.98 -10.10
C PRO A 38 -15.95 3.10 -9.08
N LYS A 39 -17.19 3.22 -8.58
CA LYS A 39 -17.53 4.21 -7.56
C LYS A 39 -16.78 3.95 -6.24
N LEU A 40 -16.70 2.69 -5.83
CA LEU A 40 -15.94 2.29 -4.65
C LEU A 40 -14.45 2.56 -4.83
N SER A 41 -13.87 2.22 -5.98
CA SER A 41 -12.45 2.46 -6.27
C SER A 41 -12.09 3.95 -6.24
N VAL A 42 -12.92 4.81 -6.84
CA VAL A 42 -12.72 6.27 -6.77
C VAL A 42 -12.87 6.77 -5.34
N GLY A 43 -13.84 6.26 -4.59
CA GLY A 43 -14.03 6.61 -3.18
C GLY A 43 -12.79 6.27 -2.33
N VAL A 44 -12.28 5.05 -2.45
CA VAL A 44 -11.07 4.61 -1.73
C VAL A 44 -9.86 5.48 -2.11
N ALA A 45 -9.60 5.68 -3.40
CA ALA A 45 -8.48 6.50 -3.85
C ALA A 45 -8.58 7.97 -3.40
N SER A 46 -9.79 8.53 -3.39
CA SER A 46 -10.01 9.91 -2.93
C SER A 46 -9.80 10.07 -1.43
N LEU A 47 -10.28 9.11 -0.63
CA LEU A 47 -10.09 9.13 0.82
C LEU A 47 -8.62 8.91 1.19
N ASP A 48 -7.94 7.98 0.55
CA ASP A 48 -6.51 7.74 0.73
C ASP A 48 -5.68 9.00 0.43
N THR A 49 -5.96 9.64 -0.71
CA THR A 49 -5.30 10.89 -1.10
C THR A 49 -5.58 12.02 -0.08
N LEU A 50 -6.81 12.15 0.38
CA LEU A 50 -7.18 13.15 1.37
C LEU A 50 -6.42 12.97 2.68
N VAL A 51 -6.38 11.73 3.19
CA VAL A 51 -5.63 11.41 4.42
C VAL A 51 -4.14 11.68 4.25
N GLY A 52 -3.55 11.28 3.10
CA GLY A 52 -2.16 11.56 2.80
C GLY A 52 -1.83 13.06 2.74
N LEU A 53 -2.70 13.87 2.13
CA LEU A 53 -2.55 15.34 2.09
C LEU A 53 -2.65 15.94 3.50
N MET A 54 -3.61 15.51 4.32
CA MET A 54 -3.74 15.98 5.70
C MET A 54 -2.52 15.63 6.54
N ALA A 55 -2.01 14.41 6.42
CA ALA A 55 -0.79 13.98 7.09
C ALA A 55 0.42 14.83 6.68
N GLY A 56 0.56 15.12 5.39
CA GLY A 56 1.60 16.01 4.86
C GLY A 56 1.50 17.44 5.41
N LEU A 57 0.29 18.01 5.44
CA LEU A 57 0.04 19.35 5.98
C LEU A 57 0.39 19.47 7.49
N ILE A 58 0.31 18.38 8.24
CA ILE A 58 0.73 18.35 9.66
C ILE A 58 2.24 18.15 9.75
N THR A 59 2.78 17.19 9.03
CA THR A 59 4.18 16.74 9.20
C THR A 59 5.18 17.76 8.63
N PHE A 60 4.96 18.28 7.42
CA PHE A 60 5.93 19.16 6.77
C PHE A 60 6.23 20.46 7.53
N PRO A 61 5.25 21.20 8.08
CA PRO A 61 5.55 22.36 8.89
C PRO A 61 6.39 22.04 10.13
N ILE A 62 6.12 20.93 10.79
CA ILE A 62 6.89 20.47 11.97
C ILE A 62 8.34 20.21 11.56
N VAL A 63 8.55 19.46 10.49
CA VAL A 63 9.88 19.11 9.96
C VAL A 63 10.69 20.36 9.65
N LEU A 64 10.09 21.30 8.93
CA LEU A 64 10.77 22.55 8.52
C LEU A 64 11.05 23.44 9.70
N THR A 65 10.12 23.58 10.64
CA THR A 65 10.27 24.46 11.81
C THR A 65 11.35 23.95 12.77
N PHE A 66 11.46 22.65 12.96
CA PHE A 66 12.41 22.05 13.89
C PHE A 66 13.70 21.55 13.23
N GLY A 67 13.89 21.78 11.92
CA GLY A 67 15.11 21.38 11.21
C GLY A 67 15.34 19.87 11.15
N LEU A 68 14.25 19.08 11.11
CA LEU A 68 14.31 17.61 11.19
C LEU A 68 14.47 16.91 9.82
N SER A 69 14.90 17.66 8.80
CA SER A 69 15.02 17.15 7.42
C SER A 69 15.91 15.91 7.32
N ASP A 70 17.02 15.89 8.07
CA ASP A 70 17.96 14.76 8.05
C ASP A 70 17.38 13.52 8.73
N ALA A 71 16.66 13.69 9.84
CA ALA A 71 16.00 12.60 10.55
C ALA A 71 14.92 11.90 9.71
N ILE A 72 14.33 12.61 8.74
CA ILE A 72 13.31 12.09 7.82
C ILE A 72 13.94 11.44 6.61
N SER A 73 15.06 11.96 6.10
CA SER A 73 15.73 11.42 4.93
C SER A 73 16.23 9.99 5.15
N GLU A 74 16.54 9.63 6.39
CA GLU A 74 17.10 8.32 6.73
C GLU A 74 16.05 7.23 6.96
N SER A 75 14.83 7.56 7.41
CA SER A 75 13.75 6.56 7.54
C SER A 75 12.36 7.17 7.70
N THR A 76 11.35 6.53 7.11
CA THR A 76 9.92 6.86 7.30
C THR A 76 9.50 6.74 8.78
N VAL A 77 10.11 5.81 9.51
CA VAL A 77 9.90 5.62 10.95
C VAL A 77 10.38 6.86 11.73
N GLY A 78 11.54 7.42 11.35
CA GLY A 78 12.04 8.66 11.92
C GLY A 78 11.09 9.84 11.70
N ALA A 79 10.50 9.95 10.52
CA ALA A 79 9.52 11.00 10.22
C ALA A 79 8.33 10.98 11.21
N LEU A 80 7.79 9.81 11.50
CA LEU A 80 6.64 9.68 12.39
C LEU A 80 7.02 9.78 13.87
N PHE A 81 8.00 8.99 14.31
CA PHE A 81 8.32 8.84 15.75
C PHE A 81 9.25 9.90 16.32
N ILE A 82 9.93 10.68 15.48
CA ILE A 82 10.78 11.79 15.89
C ILE A 82 10.06 13.12 15.69
N SER A 83 9.51 13.36 14.47
CA SER A 83 8.95 14.68 14.15
C SER A 83 7.69 15.00 14.94
N ILE A 84 6.76 14.07 15.06
CA ILE A 84 5.49 14.33 15.75
C ILE A 84 5.70 14.58 17.25
N PRO A 85 6.44 13.75 18.02
CA PRO A 85 6.71 14.03 19.43
C PRO A 85 7.49 15.33 19.63
N THR A 86 8.47 15.63 18.77
CA THR A 86 9.26 16.86 18.86
C THR A 86 8.39 18.10 18.65
N GLY A 87 7.56 18.09 17.60
CA GLY A 87 6.64 19.19 17.33
C GLY A 87 5.61 19.40 18.44
N LEU A 88 4.98 18.32 18.89
CA LEU A 88 3.96 18.39 19.95
C LEU A 88 4.57 18.67 21.32
N GLY A 89 5.81 18.26 21.57
CA GLY A 89 6.51 18.50 22.83
C GLY A 89 6.65 19.99 23.18
N SER A 90 6.76 20.87 22.20
CA SER A 90 6.83 22.32 22.39
C SER A 90 5.55 22.93 22.98
N TYR A 91 4.41 22.26 22.92
CA TYR A 91 3.13 22.69 23.49
C TYR A 91 2.89 22.18 24.92
N GLY A 92 3.92 21.68 25.61
CA GLY A 92 3.85 21.26 27.01
C GLY A 92 2.85 20.16 27.30
N ALA A 93 2.00 20.32 28.31
CA ALA A 93 1.03 19.28 28.71
C ALA A 93 -0.01 18.99 27.66
N VAL A 94 -0.51 20.00 26.96
CA VAL A 94 -1.50 19.83 25.87
C VAL A 94 -0.89 19.01 24.71
N GLY A 95 0.34 19.33 24.31
CA GLY A 95 1.05 18.60 23.27
C GLY A 95 1.24 17.13 23.61
N ARG A 96 1.53 16.80 24.88
CA ARG A 96 1.63 15.40 25.34
C ARG A 96 0.31 14.64 25.21
N ILE A 97 -0.81 15.24 25.59
CA ILE A 97 -2.13 14.62 25.44
C ILE A 97 -2.45 14.35 23.97
N VAL A 98 -2.20 15.34 23.11
CA VAL A 98 -2.39 15.20 21.65
C VAL A 98 -1.48 14.13 21.07
N ALA A 99 -0.23 14.03 21.50
CA ALA A 99 0.70 12.98 21.07
C ALA A 99 0.20 11.58 21.43
N VAL A 100 -0.27 11.39 22.68
CA VAL A 100 -0.85 10.11 23.12
C VAL A 100 -2.06 9.73 22.25
N ALA A 101 -2.98 10.68 22.01
CA ALA A 101 -4.14 10.44 21.15
C ALA A 101 -3.73 10.10 19.72
N PHE A 102 -2.75 10.82 19.15
CA PHE A 102 -2.22 10.57 17.83
C PHE A 102 -1.64 9.15 17.71
N PHE A 103 -0.77 8.75 18.63
CA PHE A 103 -0.16 7.42 18.56
C PHE A 103 -1.15 6.30 18.87
N ALA A 104 -2.16 6.54 19.71
CA ALA A 104 -3.25 5.58 19.91
C ALA A 104 -4.05 5.36 18.60
N LEU A 105 -4.39 6.44 17.91
CA LEU A 105 -5.06 6.35 16.60
C LEU A 105 -4.16 5.68 15.55
N ALA A 106 -2.88 6.03 15.49
CA ALA A 106 -1.92 5.40 14.59
C ALA A 106 -1.78 3.90 14.85
N TYR A 107 -1.78 3.49 16.12
CA TYR A 107 -1.75 2.08 16.52
C TYR A 107 -3.01 1.33 16.06
N ILE A 108 -4.19 1.90 16.25
CA ILE A 108 -5.45 1.30 15.77
C ILE A 108 -5.42 1.16 14.23
N ALA A 109 -4.97 2.20 13.53
CA ALA A 109 -4.81 2.16 12.08
C ALA A 109 -3.83 1.06 11.62
N ALA A 110 -2.70 0.91 12.32
CA ALA A 110 -1.72 -0.15 12.04
C ALA A 110 -2.30 -1.56 12.25
N ILE A 111 -3.09 -1.77 13.31
CA ILE A 111 -3.77 -3.05 13.53
C ILE A 111 -4.72 -3.38 12.39
N THR A 112 -5.56 -2.42 11.96
CA THR A 112 -6.50 -2.67 10.86
C THR A 112 -5.78 -3.02 9.55
N SER A 113 -4.65 -2.37 9.26
CA SER A 113 -3.80 -2.71 8.11
C SER A 113 -3.18 -4.10 8.24
N SER A 114 -2.69 -4.45 9.44
CA SER A 114 -2.11 -5.77 9.70
C SER A 114 -3.13 -6.90 9.50
N VAL A 115 -4.37 -6.71 9.95
CA VAL A 115 -5.48 -7.66 9.73
C VAL A 115 -5.77 -7.81 8.23
N SER A 116 -5.77 -6.71 7.49
CA SER A 116 -5.99 -6.72 6.03
C SER A 116 -4.92 -7.52 5.29
N LEU A 117 -3.65 -7.32 5.66
CA LEU A 117 -2.52 -8.06 5.08
C LEU A 117 -2.55 -9.54 5.44
N LEU A 118 -2.93 -9.87 6.68
CA LEU A 118 -3.06 -11.25 7.15
C LEU A 118 -4.18 -12.01 6.40
N GLU A 119 -5.26 -11.34 6.04
CA GLU A 119 -6.40 -11.96 5.36
C GLU A 119 -6.03 -12.55 3.99
N VAL A 120 -5.08 -11.96 3.27
CA VAL A 120 -4.66 -12.44 1.96
C VAL A 120 -4.11 -13.87 1.99
N PRO A 121 -3.06 -14.20 2.75
CA PRO A 121 -2.59 -15.58 2.84
C PRO A 121 -3.56 -16.51 3.57
N VAL A 122 -4.35 -16.01 4.51
CA VAL A 122 -5.38 -16.82 5.21
C VAL A 122 -6.45 -17.29 4.23
N SER A 123 -7.03 -16.37 3.44
CA SER A 123 -8.03 -16.74 2.42
C SER A 123 -7.44 -17.69 1.38
N SER A 124 -6.21 -17.44 0.94
CA SER A 124 -5.51 -18.32 -0.01
C SER A 124 -5.32 -19.75 0.52
N LEU A 125 -5.00 -19.91 1.82
CA LEU A 125 -4.89 -21.23 2.44
C LEU A 125 -6.24 -21.93 2.53
N MET A 126 -7.29 -21.20 2.86
CA MET A 126 -8.65 -21.75 2.92
C MET A 126 -9.10 -22.21 1.54
N ASP A 127 -8.92 -21.39 0.52
CA ASP A 127 -9.37 -21.67 -0.85
C ASP A 127 -8.59 -22.82 -1.50
N LYS A 128 -7.26 -22.87 -1.30
CA LYS A 128 -6.41 -23.85 -1.96
C LYS A 128 -6.36 -25.19 -1.24
N PHE A 129 -6.33 -25.18 0.09
CA PHE A 129 -6.13 -26.39 0.88
C PHE A 129 -7.36 -26.83 1.68
N GLY A 130 -8.45 -26.06 1.63
CA GLY A 130 -9.67 -26.34 2.37
C GLY A 130 -9.51 -26.27 3.89
N PHE A 131 -8.52 -25.54 4.39
CA PHE A 131 -8.30 -25.42 5.82
C PHE A 131 -9.40 -24.58 6.47
N LYS A 132 -9.76 -24.93 7.72
CA LYS A 132 -10.64 -24.10 8.53
C LYS A 132 -9.97 -22.76 8.80
N ARG A 133 -10.77 -21.66 8.84
CA ARG A 133 -10.28 -20.30 9.06
C ARG A 133 -9.37 -20.17 10.28
N GLU A 134 -9.80 -20.72 11.39
CA GLU A 134 -9.05 -20.68 12.65
C GLU A 134 -7.64 -21.28 12.51
N LYS A 135 -7.53 -22.45 11.88
CA LYS A 135 -6.25 -23.12 11.62
C LYS A 135 -5.37 -22.28 10.68
N SER A 136 -5.96 -21.71 9.63
CA SER A 136 -5.24 -20.85 8.68
C SER A 136 -4.68 -19.60 9.35
N VAL A 137 -5.49 -18.94 10.20
CA VAL A 137 -5.06 -17.75 10.94
C VAL A 137 -3.88 -18.08 11.86
N TRP A 138 -3.97 -19.11 12.69
CA TRP A 138 -2.89 -19.49 13.59
C TRP A 138 -1.60 -19.86 12.85
N LEU A 139 -1.70 -20.62 11.78
CA LEU A 139 -0.55 -21.07 11.00
C LEU A 139 0.16 -19.88 10.33
N ILE A 140 -0.58 -18.98 9.71
CA ILE A 140 -0.01 -17.79 9.06
C ILE A 140 0.54 -16.80 10.09
N THR A 141 -0.18 -16.57 11.19
CA THR A 141 0.31 -15.67 12.25
C THR A 141 1.61 -16.17 12.87
N LEU A 142 1.70 -17.47 13.16
CA LEU A 142 2.93 -18.06 13.68
C LEU A 142 4.09 -17.94 12.68
N PHE A 143 3.82 -18.24 11.40
CA PHE A 143 4.81 -18.11 10.34
C PHE A 143 5.32 -16.66 10.22
N LEU A 144 4.41 -15.69 10.16
CA LEU A 144 4.78 -14.28 10.05
C LEU A 144 5.50 -13.76 11.30
N PHE A 145 5.11 -14.23 12.48
CA PHE A 145 5.80 -13.89 13.71
C PHE A 145 7.26 -14.34 13.68
N LEU A 146 7.49 -15.60 13.34
CA LEU A 146 8.84 -16.17 13.25
C LEU A 146 9.67 -15.49 12.13
N ALA A 147 9.07 -15.26 10.98
CA ALA A 147 9.73 -14.59 9.86
C ALA A 147 10.02 -13.11 10.15
N GLY A 148 9.26 -12.47 11.04
CA GLY A 148 9.45 -11.08 11.45
C GLY A 148 10.59 -10.86 12.46
N ILE A 149 11.00 -11.90 13.19
CA ILE A 149 12.04 -11.79 14.25
C ILE A 149 13.35 -11.18 13.72
N PRO A 150 13.93 -11.60 12.58
CA PRO A 150 15.15 -11.01 12.06
C PRO A 150 15.01 -9.52 11.74
N SER A 151 13.86 -9.11 11.19
CA SER A 151 13.56 -7.71 10.87
C SER A 151 13.40 -6.85 12.14
N ALA A 152 12.86 -7.42 13.21
CA ALA A 152 12.72 -6.72 14.48
C ALA A 152 14.07 -6.52 15.19
N LEU A 153 15.02 -7.41 14.97
CA LEU A 153 16.36 -7.36 15.59
C LEU A 153 17.36 -6.51 14.80
N ASN A 154 17.14 -6.32 13.49
CA ASN A 154 18.09 -5.61 12.63
C ASN A 154 17.37 -4.74 11.59
N LEU A 155 17.54 -3.42 11.71
CA LEU A 155 16.94 -2.43 10.81
C LEU A 155 17.42 -2.57 9.35
N ASN A 156 18.64 -3.05 9.11
CA ASN A 156 19.13 -3.27 7.75
C ASN A 156 18.38 -4.43 7.07
N ILE A 157 18.04 -5.47 7.82
CA ILE A 157 17.22 -6.58 7.32
C ILE A 157 15.82 -6.06 7.01
N LEU A 158 15.22 -5.28 7.91
CA LEU A 158 13.93 -4.63 7.69
C LEU A 158 13.95 -3.79 6.40
N GLY A 159 14.93 -2.91 6.24
CA GLY A 159 15.07 -2.07 5.05
C GLY A 159 15.25 -2.86 3.76
N THR A 160 16.00 -3.98 3.80
CA THR A 160 16.18 -4.86 2.63
C THR A 160 14.87 -5.55 2.26
N ILE A 161 14.15 -6.09 3.23
CA ILE A 161 12.86 -6.74 3.02
C ILE A 161 11.84 -5.72 2.48
N ASP A 162 11.78 -4.54 3.07
CA ASP A 162 10.89 -3.46 2.61
C ASP A 162 11.20 -3.05 1.15
N SER A 163 12.46 -2.90 0.81
CA SER A 163 12.88 -2.56 -0.56
C SER A 163 12.48 -3.62 -1.59
N ILE A 164 12.56 -4.90 -1.23
CA ILE A 164 12.21 -6.00 -2.13
C ILE A 164 10.70 -6.15 -2.23
N PHE A 165 10.03 -6.31 -1.10
CA PHE A 165 8.59 -6.63 -1.06
C PHE A 165 7.72 -5.38 -1.23
N GLY A 166 8.04 -4.29 -0.55
CA GLY A 166 7.31 -3.03 -0.62
C GLY A 166 7.64 -2.20 -1.86
N GLY A 167 8.82 -2.41 -2.46
CA GLY A 167 9.23 -1.73 -3.70
C GLY A 167 8.97 -2.57 -4.95
N VAL A 168 9.85 -3.51 -5.23
CA VAL A 168 9.90 -4.22 -6.53
C VAL A 168 8.72 -5.18 -6.69
N LEU A 169 8.49 -6.06 -5.71
CA LEU A 169 7.44 -7.09 -5.82
C LEU A 169 6.04 -6.51 -5.78
N LEU A 170 5.83 -5.41 -5.07
CA LEU A 170 4.56 -4.71 -5.03
C LEU A 170 4.14 -4.23 -6.43
N ILE A 171 5.05 -3.53 -7.13
CA ILE A 171 4.79 -3.01 -8.47
C ILE A 171 4.64 -4.15 -9.47
N PHE A 172 5.49 -5.17 -9.37
CA PHE A 172 5.40 -6.36 -10.22
C PHE A 172 4.09 -7.11 -10.02
N GLY A 173 3.62 -7.26 -8.78
CA GLY A 173 2.30 -7.83 -8.47
C GLY A 173 1.16 -7.03 -9.11
N GLY A 174 1.20 -5.70 -9.03
CA GLY A 174 0.23 -4.83 -9.69
C GLY A 174 0.24 -4.96 -11.22
N PHE A 175 1.44 -5.07 -11.81
CA PHE A 175 1.59 -5.35 -13.24
C PHE A 175 0.95 -6.70 -13.61
N LEU A 176 1.24 -7.76 -12.86
CA LEU A 176 0.67 -9.09 -13.11
C LEU A 176 -0.86 -9.09 -13.02
N VAL A 177 -1.44 -8.43 -12.03
CA VAL A 177 -2.90 -8.32 -11.89
C VAL A 177 -3.52 -7.60 -13.09
N THR A 178 -2.99 -6.46 -13.49
CA THR A 178 -3.53 -5.70 -14.63
C THR A 178 -3.34 -6.44 -15.95
N PHE A 179 -2.20 -7.09 -16.13
CA PHE A 179 -1.94 -7.92 -17.30
C PHE A 179 -2.90 -9.11 -17.38
N PHE A 180 -3.08 -9.83 -16.27
CA PHE A 180 -4.00 -10.96 -16.19
C PHE A 180 -5.44 -10.57 -16.52
N MET A 181 -5.93 -9.48 -15.93
CA MET A 181 -7.29 -8.99 -16.16
C MET A 181 -7.50 -8.45 -17.58
N GLY A 182 -6.50 -7.78 -18.13
CA GLY A 182 -6.62 -7.19 -19.48
C GLY A 182 -6.40 -8.17 -20.65
N TRP A 183 -5.57 -9.21 -20.44
CA TRP A 183 -5.11 -10.08 -21.54
C TRP A 183 -5.46 -11.56 -21.36
N VAL A 184 -5.47 -12.09 -20.13
CA VAL A 184 -5.71 -13.50 -19.87
C VAL A 184 -7.20 -13.79 -19.68
N VAL A 185 -7.90 -12.97 -18.90
CA VAL A 185 -9.34 -13.17 -18.59
C VAL A 185 -10.23 -11.96 -18.94
N PRO A 186 -10.09 -11.35 -20.11
CA PRO A 186 -10.85 -10.15 -20.46
C PRO A 186 -12.37 -10.37 -20.48
N GLY A 187 -12.84 -11.60 -20.74
CA GLY A 187 -14.25 -11.97 -20.71
C GLY A 187 -14.85 -11.79 -19.31
N LYS A 188 -14.25 -12.38 -18.31
CA LYS A 188 -14.70 -12.27 -16.90
C LYS A 188 -14.66 -10.82 -16.39
N PHE A 189 -13.62 -10.08 -16.74
CA PHE A 189 -13.53 -8.66 -16.42
C PHE A 189 -14.69 -7.84 -17.03
N ASN A 190 -15.10 -8.19 -18.24
CA ASN A 190 -16.23 -7.56 -18.92
C ASN A 190 -17.57 -7.88 -18.26
N GLU A 191 -17.78 -9.12 -17.83
CA GLU A 191 -18.98 -9.57 -17.11
C GLU A 191 -19.12 -8.82 -15.79
N GLU A 192 -18.07 -8.77 -14.98
CA GLU A 192 -18.08 -8.03 -13.69
C GLU A 192 -18.37 -6.54 -13.86
N LEU A 193 -17.82 -5.90 -14.87
CA LEU A 193 -18.12 -4.49 -15.16
C LEU A 193 -19.58 -4.29 -15.62
N SER A 194 -20.15 -5.24 -16.33
CA SER A 194 -21.57 -5.18 -16.77
C SER A 194 -22.52 -5.35 -15.58
N ASP A 195 -22.20 -6.27 -14.67
CA ASP A 195 -23.00 -6.56 -13.48
C ASP A 195 -22.98 -5.39 -12.47
N SER A 196 -21.89 -4.62 -12.45
CA SER A 196 -21.71 -3.48 -11.55
C SER A 196 -22.50 -2.21 -11.94
N LYS A 197 -23.45 -2.30 -12.88
CA LYS A 197 -24.31 -1.18 -13.35
C LYS A 197 -23.54 0.07 -13.79
N VAL A 198 -22.39 -0.13 -14.41
CA VAL A 198 -21.53 0.95 -14.91
C VAL A 198 -22.00 1.37 -16.30
N GLY A 199 -22.05 2.67 -16.58
CA GLY A 199 -22.40 3.16 -17.90
C GLY A 199 -21.43 2.69 -19.00
N ILE A 200 -21.93 2.47 -20.20
CA ILE A 200 -21.18 1.95 -21.35
C ILE A 200 -19.88 2.73 -21.64
N LYS A 201 -19.91 4.05 -21.50
CA LYS A 201 -18.73 4.90 -21.69
C LYS A 201 -17.63 4.61 -20.68
N THR A 202 -17.99 4.49 -19.42
CA THR A 202 -17.07 4.18 -18.31
C THR A 202 -16.50 2.77 -18.47
N THR A 203 -17.34 1.80 -18.83
CA THR A 203 -16.89 0.43 -19.11
C THR A 203 -15.85 0.39 -20.22
N ARG A 204 -16.09 1.09 -21.34
CA ARG A 204 -15.13 1.17 -22.46
C ARG A 204 -13.82 1.82 -22.04
N TYR A 205 -13.89 2.89 -21.26
CA TYR A 205 -12.72 3.58 -20.72
C TYR A 205 -11.89 2.64 -19.81
N LEU A 206 -12.52 1.98 -18.86
CA LEU A 206 -11.84 1.05 -17.94
C LEU A 206 -11.18 -0.12 -18.68
N LYS A 207 -11.87 -0.70 -19.67
CA LYS A 207 -11.29 -1.76 -20.53
C LYS A 207 -10.04 -1.29 -21.26
N PHE A 208 -10.09 -0.10 -21.85
CA PHE A 208 -8.94 0.48 -22.54
C PHE A 208 -7.78 0.74 -21.57
N MET A 209 -8.08 1.35 -20.43
CA MET A 209 -7.08 1.65 -19.40
C MET A 209 -6.41 0.40 -18.84
N THR A 210 -7.18 -0.63 -18.48
CA THR A 210 -6.66 -1.87 -17.91
C THR A 210 -5.82 -2.66 -18.92
N ARG A 211 -6.20 -2.62 -20.20
CA ARG A 211 -5.52 -3.41 -21.23
C ARG A 211 -4.29 -2.72 -21.82
N TRP A 212 -4.38 -1.42 -22.10
CA TRP A 212 -3.38 -0.72 -22.91
C TRP A 212 -2.58 0.34 -22.16
N VAL A 213 -3.12 0.90 -21.09
CA VAL A 213 -2.49 2.02 -20.39
C VAL A 213 -1.83 1.56 -19.08
N ALA A 214 -2.55 0.82 -18.25
CA ALA A 214 -2.05 0.42 -16.93
C ALA A 214 -0.83 -0.52 -17.00
N PRO A 215 -0.82 -1.61 -17.81
CA PRO A 215 0.33 -2.51 -17.83
C PRO A 215 1.65 -1.85 -18.25
N PRO A 216 1.73 -1.05 -19.34
CA PRO A 216 2.99 -0.38 -19.66
C PRO A 216 3.40 0.67 -18.63
N ILE A 217 2.46 1.46 -18.08
CA ILE A 217 2.81 2.47 -17.06
C ILE A 217 3.34 1.79 -15.81
N ILE A 218 2.72 0.71 -15.36
CA ILE A 218 3.15 -0.05 -14.18
C ILE A 218 4.44 -0.80 -14.48
N GLY A 219 4.58 -1.40 -15.65
CA GLY A 219 5.76 -2.16 -16.06
C GLY A 219 7.04 -1.31 -16.19
N PHE A 220 6.91 -0.02 -16.51
CA PHE A 220 8.06 0.90 -16.51
C PHE A 220 8.61 1.20 -15.11
N GLY A 221 7.81 1.04 -14.05
CA GLY A 221 8.23 1.28 -12.67
C GLY A 221 9.42 0.41 -12.21
N PRO A 222 9.37 -0.94 -12.36
CA PRO A 222 10.45 -1.84 -11.95
C PRO A 222 11.73 -1.68 -12.78
N VAL A 223 11.61 -1.43 -14.08
CA VAL A 223 12.78 -1.31 -14.98
C VAL A 223 13.65 -0.13 -14.57
N SER A 224 13.06 0.97 -14.16
CA SER A 224 13.80 2.12 -13.65
C SER A 224 14.49 1.84 -12.30
N TYR A 225 13.97 0.88 -11.51
CA TYR A 225 14.54 0.54 -10.19
C TYR A 225 15.85 -0.27 -10.31
N THR A 226 15.91 -1.20 -11.25
CA THR A 226 17.10 -2.06 -11.44
C THR A 226 18.28 -1.33 -12.08
N HIS A 227 18.01 -0.39 -13.00
CA HIS A 227 19.08 0.35 -13.69
C HIS A 227 19.77 1.41 -12.82
N LEU A 228 19.09 2.02 -11.86
CA LEU A 228 19.66 3.08 -11.02
C LEU A 228 20.48 2.54 -9.85
N ARG A 229 20.11 1.39 -9.29
CA ARG A 229 20.91 0.75 -8.23
C ARG A 229 22.23 0.18 -8.75
N ALA A 230 22.33 -0.17 -10.04
CA ALA A 230 23.57 -0.58 -10.66
C ALA A 230 24.58 0.58 -10.80
N HIS A 231 24.13 1.83 -10.74
CA HIS A 231 25.00 3.02 -10.81
C HIS A 231 25.41 3.58 -9.44
N GLU A 232 24.74 3.17 -8.34
CA GLU A 232 25.10 3.58 -6.97
C GLU A 232 26.10 2.61 -6.29
N THR A 233 26.42 1.51 -6.93
CA THR A 233 27.36 0.47 -6.44
C THR A 233 28.70 0.44 -7.17
N ILE A 234 29.04 1.49 -7.95
CA ILE A 234 30.36 1.75 -8.53
C ILE A 234 30.86 3.08 -7.90
#